data_33026d5fde1d257b49187e958fcf2dd0
#
_entry.id   33026d5fde1d257b49187e958fcf2dd0
#
_cell.length_a   1.000
_cell.length_b   1.000
_cell.length_c   1.000
_cell.angle_alpha   90.00
_cell.angle_beta   90.00
_cell.angle_gamma   90.00
#
_symmetry.space_group_name_H-M   'P 1'
#
loop_
_entity.id
_entity.type
_entity.pdbx_description
1 polymer ?
#
loop_
_entity_poly.entity_id
_entity_poly.type
_entity_poly.pdbx_seq_one_letter_code
_entity_poly.pdbx_strand_id
1 'polypeptide(L)'
;MKFIITNDQNLKKAQEELVIVIDVLRAFTTACYAMNNNPKDYIVVGDLNLAYKLKDENPDYILIGERKGLKLSGFDYGNSPTEIKDLDFSNKTIIHTTTLGTRGVTNALRHTKEVITGSFVNAKAIINYIKKENPNYVHLFCTSGTSDDNEDLMFAKYIKGYFENKPLDIDIIRKKLAEHESGIRYLVNPRTKYSKNDFFLALTLDKFNFVLKAYPAKDKLIHLKRIDL
;
A
#
# COMPACT_ATOMS: atom_id res chain seq x y z
N MET A 1 9.70 -16.42 15.11
CA MET A 1 9.01 -15.66 14.03
C MET A 1 9.45 -16.21 12.69
N LYS A 2 8.53 -16.51 11.79
CA LYS A 2 8.80 -16.99 10.41
C LYS A 2 8.20 -16.04 9.40
N PHE A 3 8.93 -15.73 8.32
CA PHE A 3 8.50 -14.84 7.25
C PHE A 3 8.17 -15.65 5.99
N ILE A 4 6.98 -15.46 5.44
CA ILE A 4 6.47 -16.13 4.25
C ILE A 4 6.16 -15.08 3.20
N ILE A 5 6.88 -15.08 2.08
CA ILE A 5 6.53 -14.23 0.94
C ILE A 5 5.39 -14.91 0.21
N THR A 6 4.30 -14.18 0.01
CA THR A 6 2.99 -14.71 -0.39
C THR A 6 2.44 -13.94 -1.59
N ASN A 7 1.61 -14.61 -2.36
CA ASN A 7 0.75 -14.02 -3.38
C ASN A 7 -0.70 -14.49 -3.15
N ASP A 8 -1.64 -14.08 -4.00
CA ASP A 8 -3.06 -14.43 -3.88
C ASP A 8 -3.33 -15.95 -3.71
N GLN A 9 -2.54 -16.80 -4.38
CA GLN A 9 -2.75 -18.26 -4.35
C GLN A 9 -2.44 -18.89 -3.00
N ASN A 10 -1.49 -18.32 -2.25
CA ASN A 10 -0.99 -18.86 -1.00
C ASN A 10 -1.57 -18.18 0.25
N LEU A 11 -2.29 -17.06 0.08
CA LEU A 11 -2.81 -16.25 1.18
C LEU A 11 -3.78 -17.00 2.10
N LYS A 12 -4.49 -18.01 1.58
CA LYS A 12 -5.41 -18.87 2.37
C LYS A 12 -4.78 -19.56 3.56
N LYS A 13 -3.44 -19.64 3.62
CA LYS A 13 -2.68 -20.26 4.71
C LYS A 13 -2.41 -19.30 5.87
N ALA A 14 -2.75 -18.03 5.75
CA ALA A 14 -2.45 -16.97 6.72
C ALA A 14 -3.52 -16.82 7.83
N GLN A 15 -4.16 -17.91 8.25
CA GLN A 15 -5.19 -17.86 9.30
C GLN A 15 -4.60 -17.39 10.63
N GLU A 16 -5.24 -16.37 11.22
CA GLU A 16 -4.87 -15.79 12.53
C GLU A 16 -3.42 -15.25 12.61
N GLU A 17 -2.79 -14.96 11.48
CA GLU A 17 -1.42 -14.49 11.38
C GLU A 17 -1.37 -13.04 10.88
N LEU A 18 -0.23 -12.36 11.09
CA LEU A 18 -0.01 -11.03 10.56
C LEU A 18 0.20 -11.09 9.05
N VAL A 19 -0.64 -10.37 8.31
CA VAL A 19 -0.47 -10.15 6.87
C VAL A 19 -0.09 -8.70 6.62
N ILE A 20 1.01 -8.49 5.90
CA ILE A 20 1.44 -7.19 5.40
C ILE A 20 1.14 -7.16 3.91
N VAL A 21 0.10 -6.42 3.52
CA VAL A 21 -0.27 -6.25 2.11
C VAL A 21 0.63 -5.19 1.50
N ILE A 22 1.43 -5.59 0.52
CA ILE A 22 2.47 -4.77 -0.10
C ILE A 22 2.00 -4.30 -1.47
N ASP A 23 1.99 -2.98 -1.69
CA ASP A 23 1.78 -2.32 -2.99
C ASP A 23 2.58 -1.01 -2.99
N VAL A 24 3.86 -1.12 -3.37
CA VAL A 24 4.82 -0.01 -3.34
C VAL A 24 4.53 1.00 -4.44
N LEU A 25 4.30 0.53 -5.65
CA LEU A 25 4.02 1.36 -6.81
C LEU A 25 2.61 1.05 -7.34
N ARG A 26 1.54 1.64 -6.65
CA ARG A 26 1.62 2.86 -5.82
C ARG A 26 0.69 2.87 -4.59
N ALA A 27 -0.21 1.89 -4.40
CA ALA A 27 -1.38 2.06 -3.55
C ALA A 27 -1.01 2.44 -2.10
N PHE A 28 -0.09 1.75 -1.46
CA PHE A 28 0.19 1.99 -0.04
C PHE A 28 1.25 3.06 0.20
N THR A 29 2.04 3.39 -0.82
CA THR A 29 2.76 4.66 -0.83
C THR A 29 1.78 5.82 -0.82
N THR A 30 0.82 5.86 -1.76
CA THR A 30 -0.21 6.90 -1.85
C THR A 30 -1.01 7.00 -0.54
N ALA A 31 -1.42 5.85 0.03
CA ALA A 31 -2.15 5.81 1.28
C ALA A 31 -1.37 6.42 2.46
N CYS A 32 -0.06 6.18 2.57
CA CYS A 32 0.77 6.79 3.60
C CYS A 32 0.85 8.31 3.45
N TYR A 33 1.05 8.83 2.24
CA TYR A 33 1.04 10.29 1.99
C TYR A 33 -0.32 10.91 2.30
N ALA A 34 -1.41 10.27 1.86
CA ALA A 34 -2.76 10.76 2.15
C ALA A 34 -3.09 10.75 3.64
N MET A 35 -2.70 9.69 4.36
CA MET A 35 -2.91 9.59 5.80
C MET A 35 -2.09 10.63 6.58
N ASN A 36 -0.89 10.96 6.11
CA ASN A 36 -0.07 12.02 6.72
C ASN A 36 -0.70 13.42 6.58
N ASN A 37 -1.64 13.58 5.66
CA ASN A 37 -2.36 14.83 5.41
C ASN A 37 -3.68 14.93 6.22
N ASN A 38 -3.76 14.20 7.34
CA ASN A 38 -4.77 14.28 8.40
C ASN A 38 -6.23 14.08 7.95
N PRO A 39 -6.58 13.08 7.14
CA PRO A 39 -7.97 12.83 6.81
C PRO A 39 -8.78 12.47 8.07
N LYS A 40 -10.05 12.85 8.10
CA LYS A 40 -11.01 12.44 9.15
C LYS A 40 -11.19 10.93 9.16
N ASP A 41 -11.24 10.33 7.97
CA ASP A 41 -11.37 8.88 7.80
C ASP A 41 -10.75 8.45 6.47
N TYR A 42 -10.29 7.20 6.42
CA TYR A 42 -9.68 6.62 5.23
C TYR A 42 -10.25 5.23 4.97
N ILE A 43 -11.04 5.12 3.91
CA ILE A 43 -11.76 3.90 3.58
C ILE A 43 -11.19 3.31 2.28
N VAL A 44 -10.85 2.04 2.30
CA VAL A 44 -10.49 1.29 1.10
C VAL A 44 -11.64 0.41 0.66
N VAL A 45 -11.89 0.38 -0.64
CA VAL A 45 -12.91 -0.47 -1.24
C VAL A 45 -12.33 -1.20 -2.47
N GLY A 46 -12.61 -2.49 -2.58
CA GLY A 46 -12.20 -3.29 -3.74
C GLY A 46 -13.14 -3.12 -4.94
N ASP A 47 -14.39 -2.75 -4.68
CA ASP A 47 -15.45 -2.60 -5.70
C ASP A 47 -15.58 -1.14 -6.13
N LEU A 48 -15.44 -0.88 -7.44
CA LEU A 48 -15.54 0.46 -8.01
C LEU A 48 -16.96 1.05 -7.91
N ASN A 49 -17.99 0.22 -8.09
CA ASN A 49 -19.37 0.69 -7.98
C ASN A 49 -19.70 1.17 -6.57
N LEU A 50 -19.13 0.49 -5.56
CA LEU A 50 -19.25 0.93 -4.16
C LEU A 50 -18.58 2.28 -3.94
N ALA A 51 -17.41 2.54 -4.57
CA ALA A 51 -16.75 3.84 -4.46
C ALA A 51 -17.61 4.98 -5.02
N TYR A 52 -18.20 4.80 -6.20
CA TYR A 52 -19.11 5.79 -6.77
C TYR A 52 -20.37 5.99 -5.93
N LYS A 53 -21.00 4.89 -5.47
CA LYS A 53 -22.18 4.97 -4.59
C LYS A 53 -21.88 5.79 -3.32
N LEU A 54 -20.74 5.54 -2.67
CA LEU A 54 -20.35 6.29 -1.48
C LEU A 54 -20.16 7.79 -1.76
N LYS A 55 -19.63 8.15 -2.93
CA LYS A 55 -19.48 9.55 -3.37
C LYS A 55 -20.83 10.20 -3.64
N ASP A 56 -21.75 9.49 -4.29
CA ASP A 56 -23.09 9.98 -4.58
C ASP A 56 -23.89 10.23 -3.30
N GLU A 57 -23.78 9.33 -2.33
CA GLU A 57 -24.41 9.45 -1.00
C GLU A 57 -23.74 10.52 -0.13
N ASN A 58 -22.45 10.80 -0.36
CA ASN A 58 -21.65 11.76 0.41
C ASN A 58 -20.77 12.61 -0.54
N PRO A 59 -21.31 13.68 -1.13
CA PRO A 59 -20.60 14.49 -2.13
C PRO A 59 -19.26 15.09 -1.64
N ASP A 60 -19.09 15.27 -0.33
CA ASP A 60 -17.87 15.80 0.28
C ASP A 60 -16.73 14.78 0.42
N TYR A 61 -16.98 13.49 0.14
CA TYR A 61 -15.93 12.47 0.16
C TYR A 61 -14.95 12.67 -1.00
N ILE A 62 -13.69 12.43 -0.73
CA ILE A 62 -12.61 12.50 -1.72
C ILE A 62 -12.37 11.12 -2.32
N LEU A 63 -12.49 11.01 -3.63
CA LEU A 63 -12.18 9.79 -4.36
C LEU A 63 -10.72 9.80 -4.82
N ILE A 64 -9.93 8.83 -4.37
CA ILE A 64 -8.56 8.58 -4.83
C ILE A 64 -8.52 7.19 -5.48
N GLY A 65 -7.90 7.07 -6.66
CA GLY A 65 -7.75 5.74 -7.21
C GLY A 65 -7.46 5.65 -8.69
N GLU A 66 -7.37 4.40 -9.15
CA GLU A 66 -7.01 4.07 -10.51
C GLU A 66 -7.64 2.74 -10.98
N ARG A 67 -7.71 2.57 -12.32
CA ARG A 67 -7.79 1.27 -12.97
C ARG A 67 -6.77 1.22 -14.10
N LYS A 68 -5.95 0.15 -14.12
CA LYS A 68 -4.85 -0.02 -15.09
C LYS A 68 -3.88 1.18 -15.08
N GLY A 69 -3.65 1.79 -13.91
CA GLY A 69 -2.78 2.94 -13.69
C GLY A 69 -3.34 4.29 -14.11
N LEU A 70 -4.57 4.39 -14.63
CA LEU A 70 -5.22 5.63 -15.04
C LEU A 70 -6.22 6.11 -13.98
N LYS A 71 -6.21 7.42 -13.69
CA LYS A 71 -7.26 8.04 -12.87
C LYS A 71 -8.62 7.77 -13.48
N LEU A 72 -9.57 7.41 -12.64
CA LEU A 72 -10.94 7.14 -13.06
C LEU A 72 -11.72 8.43 -13.30
N SER A 73 -12.69 8.38 -14.21
CA SER A 73 -13.62 9.48 -14.42
C SER A 73 -14.39 9.78 -13.13
N GLY A 74 -14.58 11.04 -12.80
CA GLY A 74 -15.26 11.47 -11.58
C GLY A 74 -14.45 11.32 -10.29
N PHE A 75 -13.22 10.85 -10.36
CA PHE A 75 -12.31 10.81 -9.20
C PHE A 75 -11.60 12.16 -9.04
N ASP A 76 -11.47 12.58 -7.77
CA ASP A 76 -10.77 13.82 -7.42
C ASP A 76 -9.28 13.69 -7.77
N TYR A 77 -8.64 12.58 -7.37
CA TYR A 77 -7.21 12.31 -7.59
C TYR A 77 -6.96 10.90 -8.13
N GLY A 78 -5.84 10.76 -8.84
CA GLY A 78 -5.28 9.46 -9.22
C GLY A 78 -4.64 8.74 -8.02
N ASN A 79 -4.15 7.52 -8.28
CA ASN A 79 -3.34 6.79 -7.30
C ASN A 79 -1.87 7.24 -7.40
N SER A 80 -1.60 8.53 -7.06
CA SER A 80 -0.29 9.16 -7.23
C SER A 80 0.09 9.97 -5.98
N PRO A 81 1.15 9.60 -5.25
CA PRO A 81 1.65 10.40 -4.14
C PRO A 81 2.07 11.81 -4.59
N THR A 82 2.51 11.99 -5.82
CA THR A 82 2.84 13.31 -6.37
C THR A 82 1.63 14.25 -6.42
N GLU A 83 0.43 13.71 -6.73
CA GLU A 83 -0.79 14.52 -6.81
C GLU A 83 -1.29 14.99 -5.44
N ILE A 84 -0.99 14.23 -4.37
CA ILE A 84 -1.66 14.40 -3.08
C ILE A 84 -0.76 14.84 -1.93
N LYS A 85 0.58 14.74 -2.07
CA LYS A 85 1.53 14.91 -0.95
C LYS A 85 1.48 16.27 -0.25
N ASP A 86 1.05 17.31 -0.94
CA ASP A 86 1.01 18.70 -0.45
C ASP A 86 -0.45 19.20 -0.20
N LEU A 87 -1.45 18.30 -0.23
CA LEU A 87 -2.84 18.63 0.03
C LEU A 87 -3.16 18.54 1.52
N ASP A 88 -4.20 19.23 1.95
CA ASP A 88 -4.80 19.08 3.27
C ASP A 88 -6.11 18.29 3.16
N PHE A 89 -6.21 17.16 3.86
CA PHE A 89 -7.42 16.35 3.92
C PHE A 89 -8.14 16.45 5.27
N SER A 90 -7.81 17.45 6.08
CA SER A 90 -8.47 17.70 7.36
C SER A 90 -9.99 17.75 7.19
N ASN A 91 -10.72 17.03 8.04
CA ASN A 91 -12.19 16.89 7.99
C ASN A 91 -12.74 16.19 6.75
N LYS A 92 -11.91 15.64 5.85
CA LYS A 92 -12.34 14.89 4.69
C LYS A 92 -12.29 13.39 4.94
N THR A 93 -13.27 12.67 4.39
CA THR A 93 -13.23 11.20 4.29
C THR A 93 -12.70 10.84 2.91
N ILE A 94 -11.68 9.99 2.87
CA ILE A 94 -11.08 9.49 1.62
C ILE A 94 -11.64 8.12 1.31
N ILE A 95 -12.07 7.91 0.08
CA ILE A 95 -12.40 6.61 -0.49
C ILE A 95 -11.28 6.25 -1.48
N HIS A 96 -10.54 5.19 -1.20
CA HIS A 96 -9.43 4.73 -2.04
C HIS A 96 -9.74 3.38 -2.69
N THR A 97 -9.64 3.31 -4.02
CA THR A 97 -9.82 2.06 -4.77
C THR A 97 -8.78 1.91 -5.87
N THR A 98 -8.12 0.76 -5.90
CA THR A 98 -7.05 0.45 -6.88
C THR A 98 -7.25 -0.93 -7.49
N THR A 99 -6.50 -1.21 -8.54
CA THR A 99 -6.58 -2.49 -9.26
C THR A 99 -6.12 -3.66 -8.38
N LEU A 100 -5.03 -3.49 -7.63
CA LEU A 100 -4.37 -4.56 -6.86
C LEU A 100 -4.42 -4.32 -5.35
N GLY A 101 -3.88 -3.21 -4.86
CA GLY A 101 -3.66 -2.98 -3.43
C GLY A 101 -4.93 -3.06 -2.58
N THR A 102 -5.99 -2.32 -2.93
CA THR A 102 -7.23 -2.33 -2.15
C THR A 102 -7.96 -3.68 -2.22
N ARG A 103 -7.86 -4.39 -3.35
CA ARG A 103 -8.34 -5.77 -3.47
C ARG A 103 -7.52 -6.73 -2.63
N GLY A 104 -6.20 -6.51 -2.55
CA GLY A 104 -5.29 -7.27 -1.69
C GLY A 104 -5.70 -7.20 -0.22
N VAL A 105 -6.00 -6.00 0.31
CA VAL A 105 -6.51 -5.82 1.68
C VAL A 105 -7.84 -6.55 1.88
N THR A 106 -8.78 -6.39 0.94
CA THR A 106 -10.07 -7.07 0.99
C THR A 106 -9.89 -8.60 1.03
N ASN A 107 -8.94 -9.12 0.26
CA ASN A 107 -8.66 -10.56 0.20
C ASN A 107 -7.98 -11.05 1.49
N ALA A 108 -7.00 -10.33 2.02
CA ALA A 108 -6.30 -10.66 3.25
C ALA A 108 -7.26 -10.76 4.46
N LEU A 109 -8.20 -9.81 4.59
CA LEU A 109 -9.19 -9.78 5.67
C LEU A 109 -10.20 -10.95 5.65
N ARG A 110 -10.25 -11.74 4.58
CA ARG A 110 -11.02 -13.00 4.56
C ARG A 110 -10.36 -14.13 5.35
N HIS A 111 -9.07 -14.00 5.63
CA HIS A 111 -8.25 -15.04 6.22
C HIS A 111 -7.71 -14.68 7.60
N THR A 112 -7.51 -13.39 7.88
CA THR A 112 -7.04 -12.90 9.18
C THR A 112 -7.62 -11.52 9.50
N LYS A 113 -7.63 -11.14 10.79
CA LYS A 113 -7.97 -9.78 11.24
C LYS A 113 -6.73 -8.91 11.43
N GLU A 114 -5.54 -9.50 11.40
CA GLU A 114 -4.26 -8.82 11.60
C GLU A 114 -3.66 -8.44 10.23
N VAL A 115 -4.20 -7.37 9.64
CA VAL A 115 -3.78 -6.87 8.32
C VAL A 115 -3.27 -5.44 8.45
N ILE A 116 -2.03 -5.22 8.01
CA ILE A 116 -1.45 -3.89 7.80
C ILE A 116 -1.02 -3.74 6.34
N THR A 117 -0.78 -2.50 5.91
CA THR A 117 -0.26 -2.22 4.57
C THR A 117 1.21 -1.85 4.60
N GLY A 118 1.94 -2.10 3.51
CA GLY A 118 3.38 -1.90 3.46
C GLY A 118 3.91 -1.27 2.19
N SER A 119 4.89 -0.36 2.39
CA SER A 119 5.72 0.27 1.37
C SER A 119 7.04 0.72 2.00
N PHE A 120 8.06 1.07 1.19
CA PHE A 120 9.35 1.56 1.69
C PHE A 120 9.20 2.83 2.55
N VAL A 121 8.20 3.66 2.29
CA VAL A 121 8.00 4.93 3.01
C VAL A 121 7.69 4.76 4.49
N ASN A 122 7.30 3.56 4.94
CA ASN A 122 7.04 3.25 6.34
C ASN A 122 7.70 1.94 6.82
N ALA A 123 8.80 1.54 6.19
CA ALA A 123 9.47 0.26 6.46
C ALA A 123 9.91 0.09 7.92
N LYS A 124 10.53 1.12 8.52
CA LYS A 124 10.94 1.11 9.93
C LYS A 124 9.75 0.97 10.89
N ALA A 125 8.65 1.66 10.61
CA ALA A 125 7.42 1.53 11.39
C ALA A 125 6.86 0.10 11.31
N ILE A 126 6.87 -0.52 10.13
CA ILE A 126 6.47 -1.92 9.96
C ILE A 126 7.38 -2.86 10.78
N ILE A 127 8.69 -2.66 10.72
CA ILE A 127 9.66 -3.44 11.52
C ILE A 127 9.36 -3.30 13.02
N ASN A 128 9.12 -2.07 13.49
CA ASN A 128 8.78 -1.82 14.89
C ASN A 128 7.44 -2.45 15.28
N TYR A 129 6.44 -2.39 14.41
CA TYR A 129 5.15 -3.05 14.61
C TYR A 129 5.31 -4.56 14.74
N ILE A 130 6.05 -5.21 13.83
CA ILE A 130 6.34 -6.64 13.89
C ILE A 130 7.04 -7.02 15.21
N LYS A 131 8.03 -6.23 15.65
CA LYS A 131 8.73 -6.47 16.93
C LYS A 131 7.80 -6.35 18.13
N LYS A 132 6.90 -5.36 18.12
CA LYS A 132 5.94 -5.12 19.19
C LYS A 132 4.90 -6.23 19.29
N GLU A 133 4.28 -6.61 18.17
CA GLU A 133 3.25 -7.65 18.13
C GLU A 133 3.82 -9.06 18.27
N ASN A 134 5.10 -9.25 17.94
CA ASN A 134 5.86 -10.51 18.03
C ASN A 134 5.10 -11.74 17.50
N PRO A 135 4.56 -11.71 16.26
CA PRO A 135 3.77 -12.82 15.72
C PRO A 135 4.62 -14.05 15.44
N ASN A 136 4.02 -15.24 15.46
CA ASN A 136 4.73 -16.48 15.08
C ASN A 136 5.05 -16.49 13.57
N TYR A 137 4.14 -15.97 12.76
CA TYR A 137 4.27 -15.91 11.30
C TYR A 137 3.91 -14.51 10.77
N VAL A 138 4.66 -14.07 9.77
CA VAL A 138 4.42 -12.83 9.04
C VAL A 138 4.31 -13.16 7.56
N HIS A 139 3.14 -12.94 6.98
CA HIS A 139 2.92 -13.05 5.54
C HIS A 139 3.18 -11.72 4.85
N LEU A 140 4.20 -11.69 4.00
CA LEU A 140 4.54 -10.55 3.16
C LEU A 140 3.82 -10.75 1.81
N PHE A 141 2.63 -10.18 1.70
CA PHE A 141 1.75 -10.37 0.55
C PHE A 141 2.02 -9.34 -0.55
N CYS A 142 2.72 -9.77 -1.60
CA CYS A 142 3.04 -8.98 -2.78
C CYS A 142 1.83 -8.95 -3.74
N THR A 143 1.20 -7.80 -3.90
CA THR A 143 0.00 -7.67 -4.74
C THR A 143 0.31 -7.78 -6.24
N SER A 144 1.49 -7.34 -6.67
CA SER A 144 2.00 -7.46 -8.05
C SER A 144 2.63 -8.83 -8.36
N GLY A 145 2.61 -9.77 -7.39
CA GLY A 145 3.15 -11.12 -7.56
C GLY A 145 4.58 -11.29 -7.03
N THR A 146 5.09 -12.53 -7.14
CA THR A 146 6.39 -12.94 -6.59
C THR A 146 7.32 -13.52 -7.64
N SER A 147 6.99 -13.36 -8.91
CA SER A 147 7.69 -14.03 -10.04
C SER A 147 8.85 -13.24 -10.61
N ASP A 148 9.12 -12.05 -10.15
CA ASP A 148 10.11 -11.15 -10.69
C ASP A 148 10.59 -10.23 -9.59
N ASP A 149 11.80 -9.72 -9.65
CA ASP A 149 12.36 -8.78 -8.65
C ASP A 149 11.68 -7.40 -8.75
N ASN A 150 10.33 -7.40 -8.80
CA ASN A 150 9.51 -6.20 -8.79
C ASN A 150 9.57 -5.48 -7.42
N GLU A 151 8.98 -4.31 -7.36
CA GLU A 151 9.01 -3.43 -6.19
C GLU A 151 8.42 -4.06 -4.91
N ASP A 152 7.32 -4.82 -5.03
CA ASP A 152 6.67 -5.45 -3.89
C ASP A 152 7.55 -6.58 -3.32
N LEU A 153 8.10 -7.42 -4.22
CA LEU A 153 9.00 -8.50 -3.83
C LEU A 153 10.30 -7.96 -3.23
N MET A 154 10.86 -6.88 -3.78
CA MET A 154 12.05 -6.23 -3.21
C MET A 154 11.78 -5.67 -1.83
N PHE A 155 10.60 -5.08 -1.59
CA PHE A 155 10.20 -4.64 -0.26
C PHE A 155 10.00 -5.83 0.70
N ALA A 156 9.36 -6.90 0.26
CA ALA A 156 9.21 -8.12 1.06
C ALA A 156 10.57 -8.71 1.47
N LYS A 157 11.53 -8.78 0.52
CA LYS A 157 12.91 -9.21 0.80
C LYS A 157 13.62 -8.25 1.75
N TYR A 158 13.39 -6.93 1.66
CA TYR A 158 13.95 -5.93 2.56
C TYR A 158 13.50 -6.17 4.01
N ILE A 159 12.19 -6.30 4.24
CA ILE A 159 11.64 -6.58 5.59
C ILE A 159 12.17 -7.92 6.12
N LYS A 160 12.06 -9.00 5.34
CA LYS A 160 12.55 -10.32 5.73
C LYS A 160 14.04 -10.32 6.05
N GLY A 161 14.85 -9.70 5.20
CA GLY A 161 16.30 -9.59 5.35
C GLY A 161 16.73 -8.89 6.64
N TYR A 162 15.98 -7.86 7.07
CA TYR A 162 16.23 -7.22 8.36
C TYR A 162 16.17 -8.20 9.54
N PHE A 163 15.16 -9.06 9.58
CA PHE A 163 14.98 -10.03 10.67
C PHE A 163 15.89 -11.25 10.55
N GLU A 164 16.37 -11.58 9.37
CA GLU A 164 17.30 -12.67 9.11
C GLU A 164 18.78 -12.23 9.20
N ASN A 165 19.08 -11.00 9.65
CA ASN A 165 20.42 -10.40 9.68
C ASN A 165 21.11 -10.40 8.30
N LYS A 166 20.32 -10.20 7.23
CA LYS A 166 20.76 -10.08 5.84
C LYS A 166 20.15 -8.79 5.23
N PRO A 167 20.46 -7.62 5.81
CA PRO A 167 19.83 -6.36 5.37
C PRO A 167 20.15 -6.08 3.91
N LEU A 168 19.15 -5.64 3.17
CA LEU A 168 19.33 -5.15 1.80
C LEU A 168 19.56 -3.64 1.85
N ASP A 169 20.48 -3.17 1.01
CA ASP A 169 20.75 -1.76 0.84
C ASP A 169 19.68 -1.12 -0.06
N ILE A 170 19.08 -0.01 0.39
CA ILE A 170 18.05 0.70 -0.36
C ILE A 170 18.58 1.29 -1.68
N ASP A 171 19.84 1.68 -1.75
CA ASP A 171 20.41 2.25 -2.98
C ASP A 171 20.63 1.16 -4.03
N ILE A 172 20.96 -0.05 -3.61
CA ILE A 172 20.99 -1.23 -4.51
C ILE A 172 19.58 -1.53 -5.02
N ILE A 173 18.57 -1.47 -4.14
CA ILE A 173 17.16 -1.69 -4.51
C ILE A 173 16.72 -0.62 -5.51
N ARG A 174 16.99 0.66 -5.25
CA ARG A 174 16.66 1.78 -6.14
C ARG A 174 17.24 1.58 -7.54
N LYS A 175 18.53 1.20 -7.60
CA LYS A 175 19.20 0.95 -8.88
C LYS A 175 18.55 -0.21 -9.64
N LYS A 176 18.32 -1.34 -8.98
CA LYS A 176 17.65 -2.49 -9.60
C LYS A 176 16.26 -2.14 -10.13
N LEU A 177 15.46 -1.46 -9.31
CA LEU A 177 14.10 -1.07 -9.70
C LEU A 177 14.09 -0.02 -10.81
N ALA A 178 15.09 0.86 -10.91
CA ALA A 178 15.19 1.81 -12.01
C ALA A 178 15.43 1.12 -13.37
N GLU A 179 16.10 -0.03 -13.36
CA GLU A 179 16.39 -0.87 -14.54
C GLU A 179 15.29 -1.93 -14.80
N HIS A 180 14.41 -2.16 -13.82
CA HIS A 180 13.30 -3.12 -13.90
C HIS A 180 12.09 -2.50 -14.60
N GLU A 181 11.24 -3.32 -15.23
CA GLU A 181 10.03 -2.86 -15.92
C GLU A 181 9.12 -2.00 -15.03
N SER A 182 8.99 -2.35 -13.75
CA SER A 182 8.18 -1.59 -12.77
C SER A 182 8.68 -0.17 -12.55
N GLY A 183 9.97 0.12 -12.69
CA GLY A 183 10.56 1.46 -12.59
C GLY A 183 10.65 2.17 -13.94
N ILE A 184 11.02 1.44 -15.02
CA ILE A 184 11.17 2.00 -16.37
C ILE A 184 9.89 2.73 -16.80
N ARG A 185 8.70 2.21 -16.50
CA ARG A 185 7.40 2.86 -16.80
C ARG A 185 7.25 4.25 -16.17
N TYR A 186 7.98 4.58 -15.11
CA TYR A 186 7.99 5.90 -14.49
C TYR A 186 9.11 6.80 -15.02
N LEU A 187 10.28 6.22 -15.34
CA LEU A 187 11.49 6.97 -15.57
C LEU A 187 11.74 7.29 -17.05
N VAL A 188 11.37 6.39 -17.95
CA VAL A 188 11.79 6.46 -19.38
C VAL A 188 10.75 7.17 -20.25
N ASN A 189 9.46 7.16 -19.91
CA ASN A 189 8.44 7.77 -20.75
C ASN A 189 7.62 8.82 -20.00
N PRO A 190 8.03 10.11 -20.02
CA PRO A 190 7.35 11.19 -19.30
C PRO A 190 5.92 11.50 -19.80
N ARG A 191 5.52 10.96 -20.97
CA ARG A 191 4.13 11.10 -21.48
C ARG A 191 3.20 10.00 -21.00
N THR A 192 3.68 9.14 -20.11
CA THR A 192 2.87 8.07 -19.56
C THR A 192 1.95 8.59 -18.46
N LYS A 193 0.96 7.78 -18.12
CA LYS A 193 0.05 7.93 -16.97
C LYS A 193 0.75 7.88 -15.59
N TYR A 194 2.07 7.74 -15.55
CA TYR A 194 2.87 7.63 -14.34
C TYR A 194 3.77 8.86 -14.17
N SER A 195 3.71 9.50 -13.01
CA SER A 195 4.63 10.57 -12.66
C SER A 195 6.01 10.00 -12.31
N LYS A 196 7.07 10.57 -12.88
CA LYS A 196 8.45 10.23 -12.50
C LYS A 196 8.68 10.40 -10.99
N ASN A 197 8.08 11.42 -10.40
CA ASN A 197 8.21 11.69 -8.96
C ASN A 197 7.58 10.58 -8.10
N ASP A 198 6.55 9.88 -8.58
CA ASP A 198 5.95 8.76 -7.83
C ASP A 198 6.99 7.67 -7.52
N PHE A 199 7.89 7.39 -8.47
CA PHE A 199 8.98 6.43 -8.25
C PHE A 199 9.91 6.87 -7.11
N PHE A 200 10.35 8.13 -7.11
CA PHE A 200 11.24 8.62 -6.06
C PHE A 200 10.54 8.73 -4.71
N LEU A 201 9.29 9.19 -4.69
CA LEU A 201 8.49 9.27 -3.47
C LEU A 201 8.24 7.87 -2.87
N ALA A 202 7.96 6.88 -3.69
CA ALA A 202 7.73 5.50 -3.23
C ALA A 202 8.98 4.84 -2.64
N LEU A 203 10.16 5.21 -3.14
CA LEU A 203 11.44 4.68 -2.68
C LEU A 203 12.15 5.59 -1.64
N THR A 204 11.43 6.59 -1.09
CA THR A 204 11.91 7.36 0.07
C THR A 204 11.76 6.50 1.32
N LEU A 205 12.87 5.91 1.77
CA LEU A 205 12.86 5.01 2.93
C LEU A 205 12.49 5.75 4.21
N ASP A 206 11.61 5.13 5.03
CA ASP A 206 11.29 5.56 6.40
C ASP A 206 10.77 7.00 6.52
N LYS A 207 10.05 7.47 5.51
CA LYS A 207 9.41 8.80 5.49
C LYS A 207 8.42 8.98 6.64
N PHE A 208 7.72 7.91 7.01
CA PHE A 208 6.64 7.93 8.00
C PHE A 208 6.90 6.91 9.12
N ASN A 209 6.56 7.30 10.35
CA ASN A 209 6.75 6.49 11.56
C ASN A 209 5.45 5.79 12.02
N PHE A 210 4.54 5.49 11.11
CA PHE A 210 3.28 4.81 11.40
C PHE A 210 3.02 3.65 10.43
N VAL A 211 2.20 2.72 10.87
CA VAL A 211 1.59 1.71 10.00
C VAL A 211 0.12 2.02 9.77
N LEU A 212 -0.43 1.51 8.67
CA LEU A 212 -1.86 1.58 8.38
C LEU A 212 -2.47 0.19 8.61
N LYS A 213 -3.26 0.04 9.67
CA LYS A 213 -3.96 -1.20 10.01
C LYS A 213 -5.38 -1.18 9.45
N ALA A 214 -5.77 -2.30 8.84
CA ALA A 214 -7.08 -2.46 8.21
C ALA A 214 -8.11 -2.98 9.23
N TYR A 215 -9.22 -2.29 9.34
CA TYR A 215 -10.35 -2.64 10.18
C TYR A 215 -11.61 -2.84 9.33
N PRO A 216 -12.12 -4.07 9.21
CA PRO A 216 -13.36 -4.30 8.50
C PRO A 216 -14.54 -3.67 9.23
N ALA A 217 -15.45 -3.07 8.47
CA ALA A 217 -16.69 -2.47 8.97
C ALA A 217 -17.91 -3.08 8.24
N LYS A 218 -19.10 -2.57 8.54
CA LYS A 218 -20.32 -2.96 7.83
C LYS A 218 -20.24 -2.61 6.34
N ASP A 219 -21.09 -3.22 5.54
CA ASP A 219 -21.28 -2.92 4.12
C ASP A 219 -20.00 -3.05 3.26
N LYS A 220 -19.13 -3.98 3.65
CA LYS A 220 -17.84 -4.27 2.98
C LYS A 220 -16.85 -3.10 3.00
N LEU A 221 -17.04 -2.13 3.87
CA LEU A 221 -16.10 -1.04 4.07
C LEU A 221 -14.90 -1.52 4.89
N ILE A 222 -13.73 -1.00 4.59
CA ILE A 222 -12.50 -1.27 5.34
C ILE A 222 -11.86 0.06 5.66
N HIS A 223 -11.74 0.38 6.95
CA HIS A 223 -11.05 1.57 7.41
C HIS A 223 -9.56 1.28 7.58
N LEU A 224 -8.70 2.08 6.97
CA LEU A 224 -7.29 2.12 7.32
C LEU A 224 -7.10 3.12 8.46
N LYS A 225 -6.57 2.65 9.58
CA LYS A 225 -6.25 3.50 10.72
C LYS A 225 -4.75 3.59 10.91
N ARG A 226 -4.28 4.80 11.18
CA ARG A 226 -2.90 5.09 11.53
C ARG A 226 -2.59 4.58 12.93
N ILE A 227 -1.48 3.88 13.08
CA ILE A 227 -0.90 3.46 14.35
C ILE A 227 0.53 3.99 14.39
N ASP A 228 0.80 4.96 15.24
CA ASP A 228 2.13 5.53 15.47
C ASP A 228 3.02 4.55 16.27
N LEU A 229 4.33 4.54 15.96
CA LEU A 229 5.30 3.58 16.51
C LEU A 229 6.62 4.24 16.94
#